data_72794a1f5d593db3074d8f5ef9747d3d
#
_entry.id   72794a1f5d593db3074d8f5ef9747d3d
#
_cell.length_a   1.000
_cell.length_b   1.000
_cell.length_c   1.000
_cell.angle_alpha   90.00
_cell.angle_beta   90.00
_cell.angle_gamma   90.00
#
_symmetry.space_group_name_H-M   'P 1'
#
loop_
_entity.id
_entity.type
_entity.pdbx_description
1 polymer ?
#
loop_
_entity_poly.entity_id
_entity_poly.type
_entity_poly.pdbx_seq_one_letter_code
_entity_poly.pdbx_strand_id
1 'polypeptide(L)'
;MHIQKASPQREKWQFDEPAPGKELFINEVFGNYQQQARLLVPDIERAAPAFVLGGARSDFTRLNPLLYRLQAAGIGSLTGNLSGHSLASEPGAMAPSLATNLDEAQRFHAHIAPRCRTLIGHSLGGAITLKLAAQLPQVDSIVLICPAVYPDHAHQAPFGPAFTAAINKPFGFLESDSYTFLNQFRGRVLMVIGEYDGLNSQRFGKGPGTSAGNLWLAGTERYSPIPEEVNLALMRAVPASRLQCLFLTDCDHGIAAHLRSTPAIADQVADTVTTFILDNA
;
A
#
# COMPACT_ATOMS: atom_id res chain seq x y z
N MET A 1 7.03 17.64 -17.46
CA MET A 1 7.10 17.22 -16.04
C MET A 1 7.32 18.47 -15.21
N HIS A 2 6.33 18.88 -14.41
CA HIS A 2 6.48 20.00 -13.48
C HIS A 2 6.87 19.43 -12.12
N ILE A 3 8.09 19.73 -11.69
CA ILE A 3 8.59 19.32 -10.38
C ILE A 3 8.50 20.52 -9.43
N GLN A 4 7.72 20.40 -8.37
CA GLN A 4 7.59 21.41 -7.32
C GLN A 4 8.37 20.98 -6.07
N LYS A 5 8.96 21.95 -5.36
CA LYS A 5 9.78 21.70 -4.16
C LYS A 5 8.98 21.55 -2.85
N ALA A 6 7.70 21.90 -2.83
CA ALA A 6 6.87 21.83 -1.63
C ALA A 6 5.44 21.40 -1.98
N SER A 7 4.83 20.62 -1.10
CA SER A 7 3.44 20.24 -1.19
C SER A 7 2.64 20.85 -0.05
N PRO A 8 1.52 21.54 -0.32
CA PRO A 8 0.64 22.05 0.73
C PRO A 8 -0.03 20.95 1.57
N GLN A 9 0.04 19.68 1.13
CA GLN A 9 -0.50 18.54 1.86
C GLN A 9 0.37 18.06 3.01
N ARG A 10 1.60 18.51 3.07
CA ARG A 10 2.57 18.09 4.09
C ARG A 10 2.16 18.47 5.51
N GLU A 11 1.32 19.49 5.68
CA GLU A 11 0.92 20.01 6.99
C GLU A 11 0.09 19.06 7.85
N LYS A 12 -0.68 18.14 7.24
CA LYS A 12 -1.53 17.20 7.99
C LYS A 12 -0.78 15.99 8.57
N TRP A 13 0.34 15.62 7.96
CA TRP A 13 1.13 14.44 8.32
C TRP A 13 2.57 14.81 8.60
N GLN A 14 2.78 15.98 9.23
CA GLN A 14 4.11 16.42 9.58
C GLN A 14 4.83 15.35 10.40
N PHE A 15 5.99 14.96 9.88
CA PHE A 15 6.98 14.25 10.65
C PHE A 15 7.96 15.28 11.16
N ASP A 16 8.33 15.16 12.43
CA ASP A 16 9.33 16.03 13.05
C ASP A 16 10.72 15.83 12.42
N GLU A 17 10.89 14.69 11.74
CA GLU A 17 12.14 14.36 11.04
C GLU A 17 12.08 14.83 9.58
N PRO A 18 13.11 15.55 9.09
CA PRO A 18 13.23 15.86 7.67
C PRO A 18 13.54 14.61 6.85
N ALA A 19 13.20 14.63 5.56
CA ALA A 19 13.62 13.58 4.65
C ALA A 19 15.14 13.47 4.61
N PRO A 20 15.72 12.27 4.71
CA PRO A 20 17.17 12.06 4.73
C PRO A 20 17.87 12.29 3.38
N GLY A 21 17.13 12.65 2.35
CA GLY A 21 17.62 12.96 1.01
C GLY A 21 16.68 13.92 0.30
N LYS A 22 16.69 13.95 -1.03
CA LYS A 22 15.87 14.88 -1.82
C LYS A 22 14.44 14.43 -1.91
N GLU A 23 13.52 15.40 -1.87
CA GLU A 23 12.10 15.21 -2.22
C GLU A 23 11.79 15.98 -3.52
N LEU A 24 11.19 15.28 -4.48
CA LEU A 24 10.71 15.87 -5.73
C LEU A 24 9.22 15.60 -5.86
N PHE A 25 8.47 16.60 -6.32
CA PHE A 25 7.03 16.46 -6.50
C PHE A 25 6.67 16.45 -7.98
N ILE A 26 5.75 15.56 -8.36
CA ILE A 26 5.28 15.37 -9.71
C ILE A 26 3.78 15.66 -9.70
N ASN A 27 3.35 16.60 -10.52
CA ASN A 27 1.94 16.84 -10.77
C ASN A 27 1.54 16.13 -12.07
N GLU A 28 0.59 15.22 -11.99
CA GLU A 28 0.07 14.46 -13.12
C GLU A 28 -1.36 14.89 -13.42
N VAL A 29 -1.65 15.18 -14.69
CA VAL A 29 -2.97 15.63 -15.14
C VAL A 29 -3.76 14.47 -15.69
N PHE A 30 -4.95 14.22 -15.15
CA PHE A 30 -5.88 13.16 -15.50
C PHE A 30 -7.15 13.77 -16.10
N GLY A 31 -7.11 14.12 -17.40
CA GLY A 31 -8.25 14.76 -18.05
C GLY A 31 -8.59 16.10 -17.38
N ASN A 32 -9.62 16.13 -16.55
CA ASN A 32 -10.15 17.33 -15.90
C ASN A 32 -9.72 17.52 -14.44
N TYR A 33 -8.86 16.64 -13.91
CA TYR A 33 -8.33 16.76 -12.55
C TYR A 33 -6.83 16.50 -12.53
N GLN A 34 -6.18 16.81 -11.41
CA GLN A 34 -4.76 16.66 -11.20
C GLN A 34 -4.52 15.92 -9.89
N GLN A 35 -3.49 15.08 -9.88
CA GLN A 35 -3.01 14.43 -8.66
C GLN A 35 -1.50 14.65 -8.53
N GLN A 36 -1.01 14.57 -7.30
CA GLN A 36 0.39 14.78 -6.99
C GLN A 36 1.04 13.48 -6.52
N ALA A 37 2.26 13.25 -6.96
CA ALA A 37 3.14 12.22 -6.44
C ALA A 37 4.41 12.84 -5.86
N ARG A 38 5.05 12.11 -4.95
CA ARG A 38 6.33 12.45 -4.35
C ARG A 38 7.36 11.37 -4.65
N LEU A 39 8.48 11.79 -5.20
CA LEU A 39 9.67 10.95 -5.40
C LEU A 39 10.70 11.29 -4.32
N LEU A 40 11.01 10.32 -3.48
CA LEU A 40 12.13 10.35 -2.54
C LEU A 40 13.38 9.82 -3.24
N VAL A 41 14.42 10.66 -3.29
CA VAL A 41 15.68 10.32 -3.95
C VAL A 41 16.75 10.24 -2.88
N PRO A 42 17.43 9.09 -2.68
CA PRO A 42 18.53 8.96 -1.73
C PRO A 42 19.76 9.73 -2.20
N ASP A 43 20.65 10.10 -1.28
CA ASP A 43 21.92 10.72 -1.64
C ASP A 43 22.86 9.73 -2.36
N ILE A 44 22.83 8.47 -1.91
CA ILE A 44 23.55 7.36 -2.54
C ILE A 44 22.52 6.27 -2.88
N GLU A 45 22.34 6.03 -4.17
CA GLU A 45 21.42 5.01 -4.63
C GLU A 45 22.08 3.62 -4.58
N ARG A 46 21.41 2.65 -3.95
CA ARG A 46 21.84 1.25 -3.85
C ARG A 46 20.92 0.29 -4.63
N ALA A 47 19.68 0.70 -4.86
CA ALA A 47 18.72 -0.03 -5.69
C ALA A 47 17.83 0.94 -6.46
N ALA A 48 17.21 0.45 -7.51
CA ALA A 48 16.20 1.20 -8.26
C ALA A 48 15.02 1.62 -7.34
N PRO A 49 14.36 2.75 -7.64
CA PRO A 49 13.28 3.24 -6.81
C PRO A 49 12.09 2.27 -6.80
N ALA A 50 11.49 2.08 -5.64
CA ALA A 50 10.25 1.35 -5.47
C ALA A 50 9.03 2.23 -5.82
N PHE A 51 7.98 1.64 -6.36
CA PHE A 51 6.69 2.31 -6.48
C PHE A 51 5.79 1.92 -5.32
N VAL A 52 5.22 2.91 -4.64
CA VAL A 52 4.51 2.73 -3.36
C VAL A 52 3.06 3.17 -3.49
N LEU A 53 2.15 2.31 -3.08
CA LEU A 53 0.71 2.55 -3.09
C LEU A 53 0.17 2.55 -1.66
N GLY A 54 -0.34 3.69 -1.23
CA GLY A 54 -0.92 3.89 0.10
C GLY A 54 -2.28 3.23 0.27
N GLY A 55 -2.73 3.13 1.52
CA GLY A 55 -4.06 2.66 1.87
C GLY A 55 -5.16 3.71 1.70
N ALA A 56 -6.39 3.34 2.03
CA ALA A 56 -7.50 4.28 2.08
C ALA A 56 -7.22 5.43 3.06
N ARG A 57 -7.68 6.62 2.72
CA ARG A 57 -7.49 7.85 3.52
C ARG A 57 -6.01 8.16 3.78
N SER A 58 -5.16 7.86 2.82
CA SER A 58 -3.73 8.11 2.86
C SER A 58 -3.31 9.08 1.76
N ASP A 59 -2.33 9.89 2.05
CA ASP A 59 -1.53 10.58 1.07
C ASP A 59 -0.12 9.98 1.00
N PHE A 60 0.74 10.52 0.16
CA PHE A 60 2.11 10.04 -0.04
C PHE A 60 3.00 10.16 1.20
N THR A 61 2.55 10.80 2.29
CA THR A 61 3.33 10.95 3.53
C THR A 61 3.02 9.88 4.56
N ARG A 62 1.92 9.14 4.39
CA ARG A 62 1.41 8.21 5.40
C ARG A 62 2.44 7.19 5.87
N LEU A 63 3.26 6.69 4.96
CA LEU A 63 4.28 5.69 5.23
C LEU A 63 5.69 6.29 5.43
N ASN A 64 5.82 7.60 5.69
CA ASN A 64 7.13 8.23 5.90
C ASN A 64 8.03 7.50 6.92
N PRO A 65 7.54 6.97 8.05
CA PRO A 65 8.40 6.22 8.95
C PRO A 65 9.19 5.09 8.29
N LEU A 66 8.59 4.42 7.31
CA LEU A 66 9.25 3.40 6.49
C LEU A 66 10.04 4.04 5.34
N LEU A 67 9.41 4.94 4.58
CA LEU A 67 9.98 5.45 3.33
C LEU A 67 11.24 6.28 3.55
N TYR A 68 11.35 7.04 4.65
CA TYR A 68 12.55 7.79 4.99
C TYR A 68 13.71 6.87 5.39
N ARG A 69 13.41 5.75 6.05
CA ARG A 69 14.43 4.73 6.35
C ARG A 69 14.93 4.03 5.10
N LEU A 70 14.04 3.71 4.16
CA LEU A 70 14.44 3.17 2.85
C LEU A 70 15.30 4.18 2.08
N GLN A 71 14.91 5.47 2.09
CA GLN A 71 15.69 6.53 1.46
C GLN A 71 17.08 6.65 2.09
N ALA A 72 17.19 6.62 3.42
CA ALA A 72 18.48 6.62 4.13
C ALA A 72 19.33 5.38 3.80
N ALA A 73 18.67 4.23 3.57
CA ALA A 73 19.33 2.99 3.16
C ALA A 73 19.69 2.94 1.66
N GLY A 74 19.44 4.01 0.90
CA GLY A 74 19.79 4.10 -0.52
C GLY A 74 18.72 3.59 -1.48
N ILE A 75 17.47 3.44 -1.03
CA ILE A 75 16.33 3.00 -1.84
C ILE A 75 15.36 4.16 -1.99
N GLY A 76 15.24 4.70 -3.20
CA GLY A 76 14.26 5.72 -3.53
C GLY A 76 12.84 5.15 -3.58
N SER A 77 11.84 6.04 -3.51
CA SER A 77 10.44 5.62 -3.66
C SER A 77 9.59 6.69 -4.33
N LEU A 78 8.69 6.28 -5.22
CA LEU A 78 7.65 7.12 -5.79
C LEU A 78 6.30 6.72 -5.19
N THR A 79 5.60 7.68 -4.60
CA THR A 79 4.26 7.50 -4.02
C THR A 79 3.32 8.54 -4.57
N GLY A 80 2.22 8.11 -5.19
CA GLY A 80 1.16 9.00 -5.71
C GLY A 80 -0.03 9.11 -4.76
N ASN A 81 -0.65 10.29 -4.74
CA ASN A 81 -1.97 10.46 -4.19
C ASN A 81 -3.00 9.86 -5.15
N LEU A 82 -3.92 9.10 -4.62
CA LEU A 82 -4.97 8.46 -5.40
C LEU A 82 -6.33 9.09 -5.11
N SER A 83 -7.16 9.23 -6.13
CA SER A 83 -8.50 9.80 -6.03
C SER A 83 -9.36 9.06 -5.00
N GLY A 84 -10.08 9.83 -4.19
CA GLY A 84 -10.95 9.31 -3.13
C GLY A 84 -10.25 8.92 -1.83
N HIS A 85 -8.92 8.99 -1.78
CA HIS A 85 -8.13 8.60 -0.59
C HIS A 85 -7.27 9.72 -0.05
N SER A 86 -6.80 10.61 -0.89
CA SER A 86 -6.04 11.77 -0.44
C SER A 86 -6.88 12.65 0.49
N LEU A 87 -6.25 13.13 1.55
CA LEU A 87 -6.84 14.15 2.46
C LEU A 87 -6.68 15.56 1.88
N ALA A 88 -6.14 15.68 0.67
CA ALA A 88 -6.00 16.94 -0.02
C ALA A 88 -7.36 17.57 -0.35
N SER A 89 -7.37 18.89 -0.37
CA SER A 89 -8.51 19.68 -0.83
C SER A 89 -8.71 19.63 -2.35
N GLU A 90 -7.77 19.06 -3.09
CA GLU A 90 -7.86 18.92 -4.54
C GLU A 90 -8.88 17.84 -4.88
N PRO A 91 -9.93 18.17 -5.65
CA PRO A 91 -10.87 17.17 -6.11
C PRO A 91 -10.17 16.23 -7.09
N GLY A 92 -10.08 14.97 -6.73
CA GLY A 92 -9.68 13.90 -7.67
C GLY A 92 -10.77 13.60 -8.69
N ALA A 93 -10.75 12.42 -9.27
CA ALA A 93 -11.79 11.94 -10.17
C ALA A 93 -13.18 12.04 -9.53
N MET A 94 -14.19 12.41 -10.32
CA MET A 94 -15.59 12.27 -9.90
C MET A 94 -15.93 10.78 -9.75
N ALA A 95 -16.52 10.38 -8.61
CA ALA A 95 -16.88 9.00 -8.32
C ALA A 95 -15.73 7.98 -8.50
N PRO A 96 -14.57 8.18 -7.85
CA PRO A 96 -13.40 7.34 -8.02
C PRO A 96 -13.67 5.90 -7.56
N SER A 97 -12.95 4.95 -8.17
CA SER A 97 -13.03 3.53 -7.90
C SER A 97 -11.62 2.91 -7.81
N LEU A 98 -11.50 1.62 -7.48
CA LEU A 98 -10.22 0.93 -7.57
C LEU A 98 -9.67 0.91 -9.01
N ALA A 99 -10.53 0.83 -10.02
CA ALA A 99 -10.11 0.93 -11.42
C ALA A 99 -9.54 2.32 -11.75
N THR A 100 -10.16 3.39 -11.26
CA THR A 100 -9.61 4.75 -11.35
C THR A 100 -8.23 4.83 -10.71
N ASN A 101 -8.09 4.29 -9.50
CA ASN A 101 -6.81 4.29 -8.79
C ASN A 101 -5.74 3.44 -9.50
N LEU A 102 -6.12 2.36 -10.16
CA LEU A 102 -5.18 1.56 -10.96
C LEU A 102 -4.66 2.35 -12.17
N ASP A 103 -5.54 3.07 -12.88
CA ASP A 103 -5.15 3.96 -13.99
C ASP A 103 -4.21 5.08 -13.53
N GLU A 104 -4.55 5.74 -12.41
CA GLU A 104 -3.68 6.75 -11.79
C GLU A 104 -2.32 6.16 -11.40
N ALA A 105 -2.31 4.96 -10.80
CA ALA A 105 -1.09 4.27 -10.41
C ALA A 105 -0.20 3.92 -11.63
N GLN A 106 -0.78 3.47 -12.73
CA GLN A 106 -0.05 3.19 -13.97
C GLN A 106 0.66 4.44 -14.50
N ARG A 107 -0.03 5.57 -14.51
CA ARG A 107 0.53 6.83 -15.00
C ARG A 107 1.62 7.37 -14.08
N PHE A 108 1.46 7.30 -12.76
CA PHE A 108 2.54 7.63 -11.84
C PHE A 108 3.73 6.68 -11.97
N HIS A 109 3.49 5.38 -12.04
CA HIS A 109 4.54 4.39 -12.23
C HIS A 109 5.37 4.67 -13.50
N ALA A 110 4.77 5.15 -14.58
CA ALA A 110 5.46 5.46 -15.83
C ALA A 110 6.65 6.42 -15.66
N HIS A 111 6.65 7.28 -14.61
CA HIS A 111 7.78 8.18 -14.34
C HIS A 111 9.06 7.44 -13.89
N ILE A 112 8.93 6.23 -13.37
CA ILE A 112 10.06 5.41 -12.91
C ILE A 112 10.11 4.02 -13.58
N ALA A 113 9.19 3.74 -14.50
CA ALA A 113 8.96 2.42 -15.09
C ALA A 113 10.23 1.71 -15.61
N PRO A 114 11.17 2.39 -16.31
CA PRO A 114 12.35 1.69 -16.87
C PRO A 114 13.24 1.06 -15.79
N ARG A 115 13.16 1.55 -14.54
CA ARG A 115 14.02 1.14 -13.44
C ARG A 115 13.27 0.40 -12.34
N CYS A 116 11.97 0.64 -12.20
CA CYS A 116 11.17 0.10 -11.11
C CYS A 116 11.01 -1.42 -11.22
N ARG A 117 11.52 -2.14 -10.22
CA ARG A 117 11.42 -3.60 -10.08
C ARG A 117 10.56 -4.00 -8.88
N THR A 118 10.37 -3.08 -7.93
CA THR A 118 9.69 -3.33 -6.66
C THR A 118 8.42 -2.52 -6.54
N LEU A 119 7.32 -3.19 -6.21
CA LEU A 119 6.07 -2.56 -5.83
C LEU A 119 5.82 -2.78 -4.34
N ILE A 120 5.37 -1.73 -3.64
CA ILE A 120 5.01 -1.78 -2.22
C ILE A 120 3.56 -1.34 -2.08
N GLY A 121 2.69 -2.17 -1.51
CA GLY A 121 1.28 -1.86 -1.32
C GLY A 121 0.83 -1.98 0.13
N HIS A 122 0.21 -0.93 0.66
CA HIS A 122 -0.36 -0.93 2.01
C HIS A 122 -1.88 -0.96 1.95
N SER A 123 -2.52 -1.85 2.70
CA SER A 123 -3.98 -1.92 2.83
C SER A 123 -4.66 -1.98 1.45
N LEU A 124 -5.55 -1.04 1.12
CA LEU A 124 -6.17 -0.89 -0.20
C LEU A 124 -5.13 -0.82 -1.32
N GLY A 125 -4.01 -0.16 -1.09
CA GLY A 125 -2.89 -0.12 -2.04
C GLY A 125 -2.32 -1.50 -2.35
N GLY A 126 -2.46 -2.48 -1.47
CA GLY A 126 -2.12 -3.88 -1.74
C GLY A 126 -2.93 -4.48 -2.89
N ALA A 127 -4.25 -4.24 -2.91
CA ALA A 127 -5.11 -4.69 -3.99
C ALA A 127 -4.72 -4.06 -5.35
N ILE A 128 -4.41 -2.75 -5.35
CA ILE A 128 -3.97 -2.05 -6.56
C ILE A 128 -2.59 -2.57 -6.99
N THR A 129 -1.68 -2.80 -6.04
CA THR A 129 -0.33 -3.34 -6.30
C THR A 129 -0.40 -4.67 -7.04
N LEU A 130 -1.25 -5.58 -6.62
CA LEU A 130 -1.39 -6.89 -7.26
C LEU A 130 -1.92 -6.78 -8.69
N LYS A 131 -2.91 -5.92 -8.93
CA LYS A 131 -3.43 -5.65 -10.29
C LYS A 131 -2.42 -4.96 -11.18
N LEU A 132 -1.65 -4.03 -10.64
CA LEU A 132 -0.58 -3.34 -11.36
C LEU A 132 0.57 -4.30 -11.70
N ALA A 133 1.03 -5.11 -10.73
CA ALA A 133 2.09 -6.08 -10.93
C ALA A 133 1.77 -7.08 -12.05
N ALA A 134 0.50 -7.50 -12.16
CA ALA A 134 0.05 -8.40 -13.22
C ALA A 134 0.23 -7.83 -14.63
N GLN A 135 0.40 -6.51 -14.77
CA GLN A 135 0.60 -5.81 -16.04
C GLN A 135 2.05 -5.40 -16.29
N LEU A 136 2.94 -5.61 -15.31
CA LEU A 136 4.32 -5.14 -15.32
C LEU A 136 5.29 -6.32 -15.26
N PRO A 137 5.67 -6.92 -16.42
CA PRO A 137 6.51 -8.12 -16.44
C PRO A 137 7.93 -7.89 -15.89
N GLN A 138 8.38 -6.64 -15.79
CA GLN A 138 9.67 -6.27 -15.22
C GLN A 138 9.67 -6.28 -13.68
N VAL A 139 8.52 -6.30 -13.04
CA VAL A 139 8.43 -6.36 -11.56
C VAL A 139 8.82 -7.77 -11.11
N ASP A 140 9.74 -7.85 -10.17
CA ASP A 140 10.25 -9.09 -9.57
C ASP A 140 10.14 -9.12 -8.04
N SER A 141 9.74 -8.02 -7.43
CA SER A 141 9.61 -7.88 -5.97
C SER A 141 8.31 -7.19 -5.60
N ILE A 142 7.52 -7.82 -4.74
CA ILE A 142 6.27 -7.26 -4.21
C ILE A 142 6.35 -7.24 -2.68
N VAL A 143 6.10 -6.09 -2.06
CA VAL A 143 5.95 -5.94 -0.62
C VAL A 143 4.50 -5.59 -0.31
N LEU A 144 3.83 -6.42 0.46
CA LEU A 144 2.44 -6.24 0.89
C LEU A 144 2.39 -5.95 2.40
N ILE A 145 1.91 -4.78 2.77
CA ILE A 145 1.86 -4.32 4.15
C ILE A 145 0.40 -4.28 4.59
N CYS A 146 0.00 -5.15 5.52
CA CYS A 146 -1.39 -5.29 5.98
C CYS A 146 -2.38 -5.22 4.78
N PRO A 147 -2.23 -6.08 3.76
CA PRO A 147 -2.87 -5.89 2.47
C PRO A 147 -4.37 -6.17 2.51
N ALA A 148 -5.13 -5.44 1.70
CA ALA A 148 -6.50 -5.80 1.33
C ALA A 148 -6.53 -6.48 -0.05
N VAL A 149 -7.55 -7.31 -0.27
CA VAL A 149 -7.94 -7.82 -1.58
C VAL A 149 -9.45 -7.67 -1.71
N TYR A 150 -9.89 -7.31 -2.89
CA TYR A 150 -11.31 -7.11 -3.19
C TYR A 150 -11.75 -7.98 -4.36
N PRO A 151 -13.03 -8.38 -4.43
CA PRO A 151 -13.56 -9.13 -5.57
C PRO A 151 -13.43 -8.29 -6.86
N ASP A 152 -13.18 -8.96 -7.98
CA ASP A 152 -12.91 -8.27 -9.25
C ASP A 152 -14.07 -7.35 -9.69
N HIS A 153 -15.31 -7.76 -9.46
CA HIS A 153 -16.47 -6.92 -9.79
C HIS A 153 -16.55 -5.62 -8.97
N ALA A 154 -15.90 -5.55 -7.79
CA ALA A 154 -15.89 -4.34 -6.98
C ALA A 154 -14.94 -3.27 -7.51
N HIS A 155 -14.02 -3.62 -8.42
CA HIS A 155 -13.01 -2.68 -8.92
C HIS A 155 -13.63 -1.50 -9.70
N GLN A 156 -14.78 -1.69 -10.34
CA GLN A 156 -15.49 -0.63 -11.07
C GLN A 156 -16.47 0.15 -10.19
N ALA A 157 -16.78 -0.35 -9.00
CA ALA A 157 -17.74 0.30 -8.12
C ALA A 157 -17.16 1.62 -7.54
N PRO A 158 -17.86 2.75 -7.66
CA PRO A 158 -17.44 3.99 -7.02
C PRO A 158 -17.33 3.84 -5.51
N PHE A 159 -16.29 4.43 -4.92
CA PHE A 159 -16.12 4.42 -3.45
C PHE A 159 -17.34 5.02 -2.75
N GLY A 160 -17.69 4.46 -1.60
CA GLY A 160 -18.88 4.78 -0.85
C GLY A 160 -19.88 3.63 -0.85
N PRO A 161 -21.21 3.90 -0.85
CA PRO A 161 -22.23 2.86 -0.71
C PRO A 161 -22.16 1.76 -1.77
N ALA A 162 -21.86 2.11 -3.02
CA ALA A 162 -21.75 1.13 -4.12
C ALA A 162 -20.58 0.16 -3.91
N PHE A 163 -19.41 0.68 -3.55
CA PHE A 163 -18.24 -0.13 -3.24
C PHE A 163 -18.50 -1.00 -2.00
N THR A 164 -19.08 -0.42 -0.94
CA THR A 164 -19.42 -1.17 0.26
C THR A 164 -20.37 -2.33 -0.04
N ALA A 165 -21.39 -2.12 -0.88
CA ALA A 165 -22.30 -3.18 -1.29
C ALA A 165 -21.58 -4.27 -2.09
N ALA A 166 -20.66 -3.89 -3.00
CA ALA A 166 -19.91 -4.83 -3.82
C ALA A 166 -18.99 -5.75 -3.01
N ILE A 167 -18.42 -5.25 -1.90
CA ILE A 167 -17.49 -6.02 -1.05
C ILE A 167 -18.17 -6.74 0.12
N ASN A 168 -19.47 -6.54 0.32
CA ASN A 168 -20.17 -7.02 1.52
C ASN A 168 -20.51 -8.53 1.50
N LYS A 169 -20.24 -9.24 0.41
CA LYS A 169 -20.43 -10.68 0.33
C LYS A 169 -19.42 -11.40 1.21
N PRO A 170 -19.84 -12.26 2.16
CA PRO A 170 -18.92 -13.08 2.95
C PRO A 170 -17.98 -13.87 2.03
N PHE A 171 -16.68 -13.83 2.30
CA PHE A 171 -15.62 -14.43 1.48
C PHE A 171 -15.56 -13.93 0.03
N GLY A 172 -16.27 -12.85 -0.32
CA GLY A 172 -16.29 -12.30 -1.69
C GLY A 172 -14.90 -11.93 -2.20
N PHE A 173 -13.98 -11.53 -1.31
CA PHE A 173 -12.59 -11.24 -1.65
C PHE A 173 -11.84 -12.41 -2.31
N LEU A 174 -12.31 -13.67 -2.14
CA LEU A 174 -11.75 -14.84 -2.83
C LEU A 174 -12.08 -14.84 -4.33
N GLU A 175 -13.05 -14.03 -4.77
CA GLU A 175 -13.41 -13.84 -6.17
C GLU A 175 -12.49 -12.79 -6.84
N SER A 176 -11.18 -12.92 -6.65
CA SER A 176 -10.16 -12.06 -7.24
C SER A 176 -9.13 -12.87 -8.01
N ASP A 177 -8.80 -12.42 -9.21
CA ASP A 177 -7.74 -13.00 -10.04
C ASP A 177 -6.32 -12.75 -9.44
N SER A 178 -6.21 -11.86 -8.46
CA SER A 178 -4.94 -11.57 -7.76
C SER A 178 -4.30 -12.81 -7.15
N TYR A 179 -5.08 -13.78 -6.71
CA TYR A 179 -4.55 -15.06 -6.18
C TYR A 179 -3.96 -15.93 -7.29
N THR A 180 -4.61 -15.99 -8.45
CA THR A 180 -4.09 -16.69 -9.64
C THR A 180 -2.80 -16.03 -10.11
N PHE A 181 -2.75 -14.71 -10.16
CA PHE A 181 -1.54 -13.96 -10.48
C PHE A 181 -0.41 -14.30 -9.51
N LEU A 182 -0.63 -14.25 -8.19
CA LEU A 182 0.40 -14.54 -7.18
C LEU A 182 0.94 -15.97 -7.30
N ASN A 183 0.10 -16.94 -7.62
CA ASN A 183 0.55 -18.31 -7.84
C ASN A 183 1.50 -18.44 -9.03
N GLN A 184 1.27 -17.64 -10.09
CA GLN A 184 2.08 -17.62 -11.31
C GLN A 184 3.25 -16.64 -11.25
N PHE A 185 3.22 -15.69 -10.33
CA PHE A 185 4.25 -14.65 -10.19
C PHE A 185 5.60 -15.28 -9.91
N ARG A 186 6.60 -14.98 -10.73
CA ARG A 186 7.93 -15.60 -10.66
C ARG A 186 8.88 -14.89 -9.71
N GLY A 187 8.56 -13.67 -9.35
CA GLY A 187 9.32 -12.87 -8.38
C GLY A 187 9.04 -13.28 -6.94
N ARG A 188 9.55 -12.50 -6.01
CA ARG A 188 9.41 -12.72 -4.56
C ARG A 188 8.34 -11.82 -3.96
N VAL A 189 7.73 -12.28 -2.90
CA VAL A 189 6.71 -11.55 -2.13
C VAL A 189 7.11 -11.47 -0.67
N LEU A 190 7.17 -10.27 -0.11
CA LEU A 190 7.27 -10.04 1.33
C LEU A 190 5.91 -9.58 1.84
N MET A 191 5.37 -10.25 2.85
CA MET A 191 4.18 -9.81 3.57
C MET A 191 4.58 -9.29 4.96
N VAL A 192 4.16 -8.07 5.30
CA VAL A 192 4.31 -7.47 6.63
C VAL A 192 2.92 -7.35 7.23
N ILE A 193 2.66 -8.07 8.31
CA ILE A 193 1.33 -8.26 8.89
C ILE A 193 1.37 -7.92 10.38
N GLY A 194 0.44 -7.09 10.85
CA GLY A 194 0.24 -6.86 12.28
C GLY A 194 -0.40 -8.07 12.96
N GLU A 195 0.00 -8.38 14.18
CA GLU A 195 -0.55 -9.47 15.01
C GLU A 195 -2.08 -9.40 15.10
N TYR A 196 -2.62 -8.19 15.17
CA TYR A 196 -4.06 -7.95 15.27
C TYR A 196 -4.72 -7.56 13.94
N ASP A 197 -3.98 -7.61 12.82
CA ASP A 197 -4.57 -7.46 11.49
C ASP A 197 -5.16 -8.79 11.04
N GLY A 198 -6.47 -8.84 10.90
CA GLY A 198 -7.19 -10.08 10.64
C GLY A 198 -8.18 -10.49 11.72
N LEU A 199 -8.31 -9.72 12.81
CA LEU A 199 -9.31 -9.99 13.86
C LEU A 199 -10.76 -9.92 13.33
N ASN A 200 -11.00 -9.20 12.24
CA ASN A 200 -12.31 -9.13 11.56
C ASN A 200 -12.53 -10.35 10.66
N SER A 201 -12.57 -11.53 11.27
CA SER A 201 -12.75 -12.79 10.56
C SER A 201 -14.18 -12.97 10.04
N GLN A 202 -14.32 -13.33 8.77
CA GLN A 202 -15.59 -13.71 8.14
C GLN A 202 -16.20 -14.97 8.75
N ARG A 203 -15.40 -15.85 9.37
CA ARG A 203 -15.86 -17.07 10.04
C ARG A 203 -16.83 -16.79 11.18
N PHE A 204 -16.76 -15.60 11.76
CA PHE A 204 -17.60 -15.22 12.90
C PHE A 204 -18.79 -14.34 12.48
N GLY A 205 -19.13 -14.30 11.20
CA GLY A 205 -20.24 -13.49 10.68
C GLY A 205 -20.02 -11.98 10.79
N LYS A 206 -18.82 -11.54 11.13
CA LYS A 206 -18.42 -10.14 11.13
C LYS A 206 -17.96 -9.78 9.73
N GLY A 207 -18.90 -9.58 8.84
CA GLY A 207 -18.63 -9.14 7.48
C GLY A 207 -18.11 -7.69 7.44
N PRO A 208 -17.50 -7.28 6.32
CA PRO A 208 -17.17 -5.89 6.08
C PRO A 208 -18.42 -5.03 6.26
N GLY A 209 -18.34 -4.00 7.09
CA GLY A 209 -19.46 -3.12 7.42
C GLY A 209 -19.95 -3.21 8.87
N THR A 210 -19.54 -4.20 9.63
CA THR A 210 -19.77 -4.19 11.07
C THR A 210 -18.68 -3.36 11.75
N SER A 211 -19.05 -2.23 12.33
CA SER A 211 -18.21 -1.37 13.17
C SER A 211 -16.93 -0.80 12.58
N ALA A 212 -16.91 -0.45 11.28
CA ALA A 212 -15.77 0.21 10.62
C ALA A 212 -14.39 -0.45 10.87
N GLY A 213 -14.35 -1.71 11.26
CA GLY A 213 -13.13 -2.47 11.53
C GLY A 213 -12.56 -2.31 12.94
N ASN A 214 -13.21 -1.57 13.84
CA ASN A 214 -12.77 -1.44 15.23
C ASN A 214 -13.30 -2.60 16.07
N LEU A 215 -12.42 -3.20 16.85
CA LEU A 215 -12.69 -4.34 17.72
C LEU A 215 -12.08 -4.10 19.11
N TRP A 216 -12.78 -4.51 20.17
CA TRP A 216 -12.24 -4.48 21.52
C TRP A 216 -11.61 -5.82 21.86
N LEU A 217 -10.33 -5.81 22.20
CA LEU A 217 -9.59 -6.99 22.63
C LEU A 217 -8.83 -6.68 23.91
N ALA A 218 -9.10 -7.44 24.98
CA ALA A 218 -8.46 -7.28 26.29
C ALA A 218 -8.46 -5.84 26.82
N GLY A 219 -9.55 -5.10 26.63
CA GLY A 219 -9.69 -3.71 27.08
C GLY A 219 -9.04 -2.65 26.18
N THR A 220 -8.49 -3.05 25.03
CA THR A 220 -7.89 -2.15 24.05
C THR A 220 -8.68 -2.18 22.74
N GLU A 221 -8.93 -1.00 22.16
CA GLU A 221 -9.51 -0.89 20.83
C GLU A 221 -8.43 -1.20 19.78
N ARG A 222 -8.75 -2.11 18.84
CA ARG A 222 -7.89 -2.50 17.73
C ARG A 222 -8.59 -2.23 16.41
N TYR A 223 -7.87 -1.69 15.45
CA TYR A 223 -8.37 -1.45 14.11
C TYR A 223 -7.98 -2.62 13.20
N SER A 224 -8.96 -3.42 12.78
CA SER A 224 -8.74 -4.60 11.94
C SER A 224 -9.87 -4.73 10.90
N PRO A 225 -9.84 -3.92 9.82
CA PRO A 225 -10.88 -3.91 8.80
C PRO A 225 -10.80 -5.11 7.84
N ILE A 226 -9.64 -5.76 7.78
CA ILE A 226 -9.38 -6.87 6.85
C ILE A 226 -9.63 -8.21 7.57
N PRO A 227 -10.37 -9.15 6.96
CA PRO A 227 -10.53 -10.48 7.52
C PRO A 227 -9.21 -11.29 7.50
N GLU A 228 -8.99 -12.13 8.52
CA GLU A 228 -7.84 -13.04 8.57
C GLU A 228 -7.73 -13.91 7.30
N GLU A 229 -8.86 -14.30 6.75
CA GLU A 229 -8.94 -15.14 5.57
C GLU A 229 -8.28 -14.52 4.34
N VAL A 230 -8.21 -13.18 4.25
CA VAL A 230 -7.46 -12.48 3.19
C VAL A 230 -5.97 -12.76 3.33
N ASN A 231 -5.41 -12.56 4.53
CA ASN A 231 -3.99 -12.81 4.79
C ASN A 231 -3.64 -14.28 4.54
N LEU A 232 -4.47 -15.20 5.02
CA LEU A 232 -4.28 -16.65 4.80
C LEU A 232 -4.37 -17.03 3.31
N ALA A 233 -5.31 -16.47 2.56
CA ALA A 233 -5.46 -16.72 1.14
C ALA A 233 -4.26 -16.19 0.33
N LEU A 234 -3.75 -15.01 0.66
CA LEU A 234 -2.56 -14.44 0.04
C LEU A 234 -1.32 -15.31 0.31
N MET A 235 -1.09 -15.70 1.57
CA MET A 235 0.03 -16.58 1.92
C MET A 235 -0.03 -17.92 1.20
N ARG A 236 -1.21 -18.50 1.02
CA ARG A 236 -1.41 -19.77 0.29
C ARG A 236 -1.24 -19.63 -1.21
N ALA A 237 -1.54 -18.46 -1.77
CA ALA A 237 -1.41 -18.20 -3.20
C ALA A 237 0.05 -18.07 -3.64
N VAL A 238 0.94 -17.60 -2.77
CA VAL A 238 2.37 -17.47 -3.08
C VAL A 238 3.09 -18.79 -2.78
N PRO A 239 3.84 -19.37 -3.73
CA PRO A 239 4.70 -20.53 -3.45
C PRO A 239 5.68 -20.25 -2.30
N ALA A 240 5.79 -21.18 -1.35
CA ALA A 240 6.56 -21.00 -0.12
C ALA A 240 8.03 -20.58 -0.34
N SER A 241 8.64 -21.03 -1.44
CA SER A 241 10.01 -20.64 -1.81
C SER A 241 10.17 -19.18 -2.24
N ARG A 242 9.07 -18.48 -2.46
CA ARG A 242 9.03 -17.07 -2.91
C ARG A 242 8.34 -16.16 -1.92
N LEU A 243 7.85 -16.71 -0.81
CA LEU A 243 7.15 -15.96 0.24
C LEU A 243 8.07 -15.75 1.44
N GLN A 244 8.15 -14.49 1.87
CA GLN A 244 8.68 -14.10 3.18
C GLN A 244 7.56 -13.41 3.96
N CYS A 245 7.47 -13.67 5.26
CA CYS A 245 6.51 -13.01 6.15
C CYS A 245 7.23 -12.38 7.35
N LEU A 246 6.83 -11.16 7.67
CA LEU A 246 7.20 -10.48 8.91
C LEU A 246 5.91 -10.19 9.69
N PHE A 247 5.79 -10.77 10.89
CA PHE A 247 4.69 -10.50 11.80
C PHE A 247 5.13 -9.51 12.87
N LEU A 248 4.34 -8.46 13.05
CA LEU A 248 4.62 -7.37 13.99
C LEU A 248 3.79 -7.55 15.25
N THR A 249 4.45 -7.75 16.38
CA THR A 249 3.81 -7.87 17.68
C THR A 249 3.14 -6.56 18.06
N ASP A 250 2.00 -6.66 18.75
CA ASP A 250 1.18 -5.55 19.25
C ASP A 250 0.74 -4.53 18.17
N CYS A 251 0.77 -4.92 16.92
CA CYS A 251 0.40 -4.12 15.77
C CYS A 251 -0.96 -4.57 15.20
N ASP A 252 -1.84 -3.62 14.94
CA ASP A 252 -3.08 -3.83 14.20
C ASP A 252 -2.96 -3.33 12.74
N HIS A 253 -4.07 -3.14 12.05
CA HIS A 253 -4.08 -2.61 10.68
C HIS A 253 -3.51 -1.19 10.56
N GLY A 254 -3.45 -0.45 11.67
CA GLY A 254 -2.93 0.91 11.75
C GLY A 254 -1.41 1.01 11.72
N ILE A 255 -0.74 0.16 10.96
CA ILE A 255 0.73 0.02 10.92
C ILE A 255 1.47 1.36 10.76
N ALA A 256 0.98 2.29 9.96
CA ALA A 256 1.63 3.59 9.79
C ALA A 256 1.74 4.39 11.11
N ALA A 257 0.72 4.31 11.97
CA ALA A 257 0.76 4.92 13.29
C ALA A 257 1.67 4.14 14.25
N HIS A 258 1.65 2.81 14.16
CA HIS A 258 2.51 1.94 14.94
C HIS A 258 3.99 2.16 14.65
N LEU A 259 4.39 2.26 13.38
CA LEU A 259 5.76 2.58 12.98
C LEU A 259 6.21 3.99 13.47
N ARG A 260 5.27 4.95 13.51
CA ARG A 260 5.57 6.29 14.01
C ARG A 260 5.81 6.29 15.52
N SER A 261 4.97 5.59 16.27
CA SER A 261 5.05 5.55 17.73
C SER A 261 6.16 4.63 18.26
N THR A 262 6.68 3.72 17.42
CA THR A 262 7.63 2.68 17.83
C THR A 262 8.83 2.63 16.86
N PRO A 263 9.81 3.54 17.01
CA PRO A 263 10.95 3.65 16.09
C PRO A 263 11.70 2.32 15.87
N ALA A 264 11.88 1.51 16.91
CA ALA A 264 12.56 0.21 16.80
C ALA A 264 11.82 -0.76 15.87
N ILE A 265 10.50 -0.74 15.86
CA ILE A 265 9.71 -1.55 14.90
C ILE A 265 9.80 -0.96 13.49
N ALA A 266 9.83 0.38 13.38
CA ALA A 266 10.06 1.02 12.08
C ALA A 266 11.43 0.65 11.49
N ASP A 267 12.47 0.60 12.32
CA ASP A 267 13.81 0.15 11.93
C ASP A 267 13.76 -1.32 11.48
N GLN A 268 13.16 -2.22 12.27
CA GLN A 268 13.02 -3.63 11.94
C GLN A 268 12.31 -3.84 10.58
N VAL A 269 11.19 -3.15 10.36
CA VAL A 269 10.43 -3.25 9.08
C VAL A 269 11.27 -2.72 7.93
N ALA A 270 11.93 -1.57 8.11
CA ALA A 270 12.76 -0.97 7.08
C ALA A 270 13.97 -1.85 6.74
N ASP A 271 14.64 -2.43 7.72
CA ASP A 271 15.76 -3.36 7.51
C ASP A 271 15.31 -4.60 6.76
N THR A 272 14.14 -5.17 7.13
CA THR A 272 13.59 -6.34 6.43
C THR A 272 13.25 -6.01 4.98
N VAL A 273 12.59 -4.87 4.72
CA VAL A 273 12.24 -4.44 3.35
C VAL A 273 13.50 -4.10 2.55
N THR A 274 14.47 -3.42 3.17
CA THR A 274 15.76 -3.08 2.54
C THR A 274 16.49 -4.34 2.10
N THR A 275 16.67 -5.31 3.00
CA THR A 275 17.31 -6.59 2.70
C THR A 275 16.58 -7.31 1.59
N PHE A 276 15.24 -7.40 1.68
CA PHE A 276 14.41 -8.04 0.64
C PHE A 276 14.59 -7.40 -0.75
N ILE A 277 14.74 -6.08 -0.82
CA ILE A 277 14.95 -5.38 -2.10
C ILE A 277 16.37 -5.59 -2.60
N LEU A 278 17.38 -5.42 -1.73
CA LEU A 278 18.79 -5.48 -2.11
C LEU A 278 19.25 -6.89 -2.51
N ASP A 279 18.67 -7.94 -1.94
CA ASP A 279 18.99 -9.32 -2.31
C ASP A 279 18.59 -9.69 -3.75
N ASN A 280 17.88 -8.78 -4.44
CA ASN A 280 17.49 -8.90 -5.86
C ASN A 280 18.16 -7.84 -6.78
N ALA A 281 18.94 -6.93 -6.22
CA ALA A 281 19.54 -5.80 -6.96
C ALA A 281 20.79 -6.21 -7.76
#